data_cc16f639300434455150bc13c0cfe503
#
_entry.id   cc16f639300434455150bc13c0cfe503
#
_cell.length_a   1.000
_cell.length_b   1.000
_cell.length_c   1.000
_cell.angle_alpha   90.00
_cell.angle_beta   90.00
_cell.angle_gamma   90.00
#
_symmetry.space_group_name_H-M   'P 1'
#
loop_
_entity.id
_entity.type
_entity.pdbx_description
1 polymer ?
#
loop_
_entity_poly.entity_id
_entity_poly.type
_entity_poly.pdbx_seq_one_letter_code
_entity_poly.pdbx_strand_id
1 'polypeptide(L)'
;FLEGTIPGDPTIFCAHMDTVAPGNGIRPVIKDGIIGTDGSTILAGDDKSGIAAIMEALAVIKEKDLPHRSADILFTIGEEGGMNGAKNMDYSMLKGKEAIVFDAGGDTGKVLTCGPGQIKINAMITGRSSHAGLAPEAGISAIQAAAKGIAKMNLLRIDEETTCNIGTLRS
;
A
#
# COMPACT_ATOMS: atom_id res chain seq x y z
N PHE A 1 7.13 -20.95 6.25
CA PHE A 1 6.45 -21.43 7.44
C PHE A 1 7.48 -21.76 8.54
N LEU A 2 7.24 -21.28 9.75
CA LEU A 2 8.00 -21.60 10.96
C LEU A 2 7.17 -22.59 11.78
N GLU A 3 7.71 -23.79 12.01
CA GLU A 3 7.07 -24.78 12.87
C GLU A 3 7.20 -24.39 14.34
N GLY A 4 6.07 -24.40 15.07
CA GLY A 4 6.03 -24.01 16.48
C GLY A 4 6.57 -25.08 17.42
N THR A 5 7.06 -24.66 18.58
CA THR A 5 7.50 -25.52 19.67
C THR A 5 6.44 -25.68 20.77
N ILE A 6 5.38 -24.84 20.73
CA ILE A 6 4.24 -24.92 21.64
C ILE A 6 2.92 -24.97 20.85
N PRO A 7 1.85 -25.58 21.43
CA PRO A 7 0.54 -25.65 20.78
C PRO A 7 -0.07 -24.27 20.52
N GLY A 8 -0.88 -24.19 19.48
CA GLY A 8 -1.68 -23.02 19.10
C GLY A 8 -1.83 -22.89 17.59
N ASP A 9 -2.84 -22.16 17.16
CA ASP A 9 -3.06 -21.89 15.75
C ASP A 9 -1.94 -21.02 15.20
N PRO A 10 -1.49 -21.25 13.96
CA PRO A 10 -0.49 -20.41 13.29
C PRO A 10 -0.99 -18.97 13.13
N THR A 11 -0.09 -18.01 13.30
CA THR A 11 -0.32 -16.60 12.99
C THR A 11 0.47 -16.22 11.74
N ILE A 12 -0.13 -15.41 10.86
CA ILE A 12 0.54 -14.87 9.68
C ILE A 12 1.19 -13.53 10.07
N PHE A 13 2.49 -13.40 9.86
CA PHE A 13 3.22 -12.13 9.97
C PHE A 13 3.52 -11.62 8.56
N CYS A 14 2.98 -10.45 8.23
CA CYS A 14 3.00 -9.91 6.88
C CYS A 14 3.65 -8.53 6.81
N ALA A 15 4.45 -8.33 5.76
CA ALA A 15 5.03 -7.05 5.35
C ALA A 15 5.18 -7.03 3.83
N HIS A 16 5.29 -5.83 3.20
CA HIS A 16 5.54 -5.77 1.76
C HIS A 16 6.99 -5.41 1.42
N MET A 17 7.47 -5.89 0.27
CA MET A 17 8.86 -5.73 -0.17
C MET A 17 9.08 -4.56 -1.11
N ASP A 18 8.07 -4.14 -1.84
CA ASP A 18 8.16 -3.01 -2.76
C ASP A 18 8.11 -1.66 -2.04
N THR A 19 8.31 -0.59 -2.78
CA THR A 19 8.27 0.78 -2.29
C THR A 19 7.90 1.74 -3.41
N VAL A 20 7.44 2.95 -3.08
CA VAL A 20 7.20 4.02 -4.05
C VAL A 20 8.50 4.56 -4.65
N ALA A 21 8.40 5.29 -5.76
CA ALA A 21 9.54 5.95 -6.38
C ALA A 21 9.79 7.36 -5.76
N PRO A 22 11.06 7.82 -5.72
CA PRO A 22 12.28 7.18 -6.17
C PRO A 22 12.90 6.27 -5.11
N GLY A 23 13.04 4.98 -5.38
CA GLY A 23 13.54 3.98 -4.45
C GLY A 23 14.72 3.12 -4.97
N ASN A 24 15.37 3.55 -6.06
CA ASN A 24 16.52 2.81 -6.60
C ASN A 24 17.85 3.34 -6.04
N GLY A 25 18.70 2.43 -5.57
CA GLY A 25 20.02 2.78 -5.06
C GLY A 25 19.96 3.55 -3.73
N ILE A 26 19.04 3.22 -2.87
CA ILE A 26 18.87 3.83 -1.55
C ILE A 26 20.17 3.78 -0.76
N ARG A 27 20.58 4.93 -0.21
CA ARG A 27 21.76 5.08 0.64
C ARG A 27 21.32 5.47 2.06
N PRO A 28 21.21 4.49 2.98
CA PRO A 28 20.82 4.78 4.36
C PRO A 28 21.89 5.63 5.06
N VAL A 29 21.44 6.61 5.83
CA VAL A 29 22.27 7.47 6.67
C VAL A 29 21.71 7.45 8.09
N ILE A 30 22.58 7.24 9.07
CA ILE A 30 22.21 7.33 10.50
C ILE A 30 22.72 8.64 11.04
N LYS A 31 21.80 9.48 11.51
CA LYS A 31 22.13 10.77 12.15
C LYS A 31 21.26 10.96 13.38
N ASP A 32 21.90 11.26 14.49
CA ASP A 32 21.23 11.53 15.77
C ASP A 32 20.26 10.39 16.22
N GLY A 33 20.64 9.13 15.94
CA GLY A 33 19.81 7.95 16.22
C GLY A 33 18.63 7.73 15.26
N ILE A 34 18.52 8.55 14.22
CA ILE A 34 17.48 8.44 13.18
C ILE A 34 18.09 7.85 11.92
N ILE A 35 17.42 6.86 11.34
CA ILE A 35 17.76 6.31 10.04
C ILE A 35 17.01 7.09 8.97
N GLY A 36 17.73 7.71 8.07
CA GLY A 36 17.22 8.46 6.92
C GLY A 36 17.94 8.10 5.63
N THR A 37 17.91 8.99 4.64
CA THR A 37 18.67 8.87 3.39
C THR A 37 19.54 10.10 3.17
N ASP A 38 20.36 10.07 2.11
CA ASP A 38 21.12 11.22 1.65
C ASP A 38 20.26 12.28 0.93
N GLY A 39 18.96 12.06 0.82
CA GLY A 39 17.98 12.94 0.16
C GLY A 39 17.79 12.66 -1.34
N SER A 40 18.56 11.76 -1.92
CA SER A 40 18.41 11.39 -3.34
C SER A 40 17.24 10.43 -3.61
N THR A 41 16.85 9.69 -2.59
CA THR A 41 15.73 8.73 -2.63
C THR A 41 14.90 8.80 -1.36
N ILE A 42 13.77 8.10 -1.35
CA ILE A 42 13.07 7.76 -0.11
C ILE A 42 13.89 6.74 0.69
N LEU A 43 13.55 6.53 1.98
CA LEU A 43 14.18 5.49 2.81
C LEU A 43 13.61 4.09 2.54
N ALA A 44 12.38 3.99 2.10
CA ALA A 44 11.61 2.75 2.03
C ALA A 44 11.42 2.07 3.41
N GLY A 45 11.27 2.88 4.47
CA GLY A 45 10.92 2.40 5.81
C GLY A 45 9.56 1.70 5.81
N ASP A 46 8.66 2.15 4.98
CA ASP A 46 7.45 1.54 4.51
C ASP A 46 7.78 0.59 3.34
N ASP A 47 7.74 -0.74 3.47
CA ASP A 47 7.53 -1.46 4.74
C ASP A 47 8.77 -2.31 5.14
N LYS A 48 9.97 -1.79 4.82
CA LYS A 48 11.23 -2.46 5.21
C LYS A 48 11.40 -2.53 6.73
N SER A 49 10.77 -1.62 7.48
CA SER A 49 10.77 -1.65 8.94
C SER A 49 9.99 -2.87 9.46
N GLY A 50 8.86 -3.20 8.86
CA GLY A 50 8.09 -4.41 9.17
C GLY A 50 8.86 -5.68 8.83
N ILE A 51 9.49 -5.73 7.64
CA ILE A 51 10.38 -6.84 7.28
C ILE A 51 11.50 -7.01 8.30
N ALA A 52 12.18 -5.92 8.68
CA ALA A 52 13.27 -5.98 9.66
C ALA A 52 12.80 -6.49 11.02
N ALA A 53 11.64 -6.02 11.50
CA ALA A 53 11.06 -6.47 12.76
C ALA A 53 10.72 -7.97 12.75
N ILE A 54 10.12 -8.47 11.67
CA ILE A 54 9.82 -9.89 11.51
C ILE A 54 11.12 -10.72 11.48
N MET A 55 12.11 -10.30 10.68
CA MET A 55 13.36 -11.03 10.54
C MET A 55 14.16 -11.06 11.85
N GLU A 56 14.22 -9.96 12.58
CA GLU A 56 14.88 -9.89 13.89
C GLU A 56 14.17 -10.77 14.93
N ALA A 57 12.82 -10.75 14.97
CA ALA A 57 12.07 -11.62 15.86
C ALA A 57 12.36 -13.10 15.58
N LEU A 58 12.45 -13.52 14.32
CA LEU A 58 12.80 -14.88 13.92
C LEU A 58 14.23 -15.25 14.33
N ALA A 59 15.18 -14.31 14.17
CA ALA A 59 16.58 -14.51 14.59
C ALA A 59 16.67 -14.72 16.11
N VAL A 60 16.00 -13.85 16.89
CA VAL A 60 15.99 -13.94 18.36
C VAL A 60 15.35 -15.24 18.85
N ILE A 61 14.22 -15.65 18.25
CA ILE A 61 13.57 -16.92 18.58
C ILE A 61 14.54 -18.08 18.38
N LYS A 62 15.20 -18.11 17.23
CA LYS A 62 16.15 -19.18 16.88
C LYS A 62 17.42 -19.18 17.75
N GLU A 63 18.01 -18.00 17.98
CA GLU A 63 19.25 -17.86 18.75
C GLU A 63 19.07 -18.19 20.24
N LYS A 64 17.90 -17.87 20.79
CA LYS A 64 17.60 -18.06 22.21
C LYS A 64 16.74 -19.29 22.49
N ASP A 65 16.42 -20.09 21.48
CA ASP A 65 15.57 -21.27 21.57
C ASP A 65 14.25 -20.97 22.32
N LEU A 66 13.59 -19.85 21.94
CA LEU A 66 12.39 -19.41 22.62
C LEU A 66 11.18 -20.24 22.23
N PRO A 67 10.32 -20.63 23.17
CA PRO A 67 9.07 -21.29 22.85
C PRO A 67 8.16 -20.37 22.05
N HIS A 68 7.65 -20.87 20.92
CA HIS A 68 6.79 -20.10 20.02
C HIS A 68 5.73 -20.97 19.34
N ARG A 69 4.61 -20.37 18.96
CA ARG A 69 3.62 -21.00 18.08
C ARG A 69 4.13 -21.06 16.64
N SER A 70 3.52 -21.91 15.84
CA SER A 70 3.74 -21.91 14.39
C SER A 70 3.38 -20.55 13.78
N ALA A 71 4.08 -20.18 12.72
CA ALA A 71 3.83 -18.92 12.01
C ALA A 71 4.03 -19.05 10.50
N ASP A 72 3.17 -18.39 9.73
CA ASP A 72 3.43 -18.09 8.33
C ASP A 72 4.15 -16.75 8.25
N ILE A 73 5.25 -16.70 7.50
CA ILE A 73 5.97 -15.47 7.20
C ILE A 73 5.65 -15.11 5.76
N LEU A 74 4.96 -13.99 5.57
CA LEU A 74 4.46 -13.55 4.29
C LEU A 74 5.09 -12.21 3.88
N PHE A 75 5.92 -12.23 2.85
CA PHE A 75 6.41 -11.01 2.21
C PHE A 75 5.75 -10.83 0.86
N THR A 76 4.92 -9.79 0.74
CA THR A 76 4.18 -9.50 -0.49
C THR A 76 4.93 -8.54 -1.41
N ILE A 77 4.46 -8.43 -2.64
CA ILE A 77 4.98 -7.52 -3.67
C ILE A 77 3.84 -6.69 -4.27
N GLY A 78 4.17 -5.49 -4.77
CA GLY A 78 3.22 -4.64 -5.46
C GLY A 78 2.09 -4.15 -4.56
N GLU A 79 2.37 -3.90 -3.29
CA GLU A 79 1.43 -3.30 -2.34
C GLU A 79 1.09 -1.88 -2.80
N GLU A 80 2.10 -1.05 -3.01
CA GLU A 80 2.03 0.35 -3.45
C GLU A 80 1.34 0.54 -4.81
N GLY A 81 1.34 -0.51 -5.63
CA GLY A 81 0.63 -0.57 -6.91
C GLY A 81 -0.83 -1.03 -6.79
N GLY A 82 -1.33 -1.25 -5.58
CA GLY A 82 -2.68 -1.72 -5.29
C GLY A 82 -2.76 -3.17 -4.84
N MET A 83 -1.82 -3.62 -4.01
CA MET A 83 -1.79 -4.95 -3.39
C MET A 83 -1.78 -6.12 -4.41
N ASN A 84 -1.02 -5.96 -5.50
CA ASN A 84 -1.05 -6.93 -6.60
C ASN A 84 -0.58 -8.32 -6.16
N GLY A 85 0.45 -8.40 -5.31
CA GLY A 85 0.92 -9.67 -4.76
C GLY A 85 -0.15 -10.36 -3.92
N ALA A 86 -0.72 -9.64 -2.96
CA ALA A 86 -1.78 -10.17 -2.10
C ALA A 86 -3.01 -10.61 -2.91
N LYS A 87 -3.44 -9.83 -3.91
CA LYS A 87 -4.61 -10.17 -4.73
C LYS A 87 -4.46 -11.42 -5.59
N ASN A 88 -3.22 -11.80 -5.93
CA ASN A 88 -2.94 -12.89 -6.86
C ASN A 88 -2.21 -14.08 -6.23
N MET A 89 -1.94 -14.07 -4.93
CA MET A 89 -1.29 -15.19 -4.26
C MET A 89 -2.24 -16.38 -4.07
N ASP A 90 -1.68 -17.56 -3.96
CA ASP A 90 -2.40 -18.76 -3.57
C ASP A 90 -2.52 -18.83 -2.04
N TYR A 91 -3.66 -18.46 -1.52
CA TYR A 91 -3.95 -18.46 -0.08
C TYR A 91 -3.99 -19.85 0.55
N SER A 92 -4.11 -20.93 -0.25
CA SER A 92 -4.07 -22.32 0.25
C SER A 92 -2.70 -22.69 0.82
N MET A 93 -1.66 -21.93 0.51
CA MET A 93 -0.32 -22.11 1.07
C MET A 93 -0.21 -21.67 2.54
N LEU A 94 -1.12 -20.82 3.01
CA LEU A 94 -1.12 -20.32 4.38
C LEU A 94 -1.84 -21.29 5.32
N LYS A 95 -1.25 -21.50 6.49
CA LYS A 95 -1.84 -22.33 7.57
C LYS A 95 -2.54 -21.47 8.61
N GLY A 96 -2.11 -20.23 8.79
CA GLY A 96 -2.72 -19.26 9.69
C GLY A 96 -4.05 -18.72 9.16
N LYS A 97 -4.94 -18.33 10.08
CA LYS A 97 -6.23 -17.69 9.76
C LYS A 97 -6.29 -16.24 10.21
N GLU A 98 -5.34 -15.83 11.03
CA GLU A 98 -5.22 -14.47 11.54
C GLU A 98 -3.88 -13.89 11.09
N ALA A 99 -3.88 -12.63 10.66
CA ALA A 99 -2.68 -11.95 10.19
C ALA A 99 -2.40 -10.70 11.02
N ILE A 100 -1.11 -10.46 11.29
CA ILE A 100 -0.58 -9.19 11.76
C ILE A 100 0.22 -8.59 10.60
N VAL A 101 -0.24 -7.44 10.11
CA VAL A 101 0.41 -6.70 9.03
C VAL A 101 1.21 -5.57 9.65
N PHE A 102 2.51 -5.50 9.34
CA PHE A 102 3.46 -4.55 9.94
C PHE A 102 3.59 -3.24 9.16
N ASP A 103 2.50 -2.82 8.55
CA ASP A 103 2.42 -1.70 7.62
C ASP A 103 1.54 -0.55 8.18
N ALA A 104 1.59 -0.33 9.48
CA ALA A 104 0.83 0.72 10.12
C ALA A 104 1.73 1.86 10.59
N GLY A 105 1.38 3.07 10.23
CA GLY A 105 2.05 4.27 10.77
C GLY A 105 1.70 4.55 12.23
N GLY A 106 2.60 5.24 12.93
CA GLY A 106 2.41 5.68 14.31
C GLY A 106 3.41 5.09 15.30
N ASP A 107 3.11 5.24 16.59
CA ASP A 107 4.01 4.79 17.65
C ASP A 107 4.04 3.26 17.76
N THR A 108 5.21 2.73 18.13
CA THR A 108 5.39 1.28 18.37
C THR A 108 4.42 0.79 19.44
N GLY A 109 3.78 -0.34 19.16
CA GLY A 109 2.77 -0.95 20.04
C GLY A 109 1.33 -0.53 19.75
N LYS A 110 1.11 0.41 18.81
CA LYS A 110 -0.23 0.74 18.32
C LYS A 110 -0.74 -0.36 17.38
N VAL A 111 -1.98 -0.77 17.59
CA VAL A 111 -2.65 -1.78 16.76
C VAL A 111 -3.86 -1.14 16.09
N LEU A 112 -3.93 -1.23 14.77
CA LEU A 112 -5.10 -0.83 13.99
C LEU A 112 -5.96 -2.07 13.74
N THR A 113 -7.20 -2.05 14.23
CA THR A 113 -8.13 -3.18 14.14
C THR A 113 -9.19 -3.02 13.06
N CYS A 114 -9.25 -1.85 12.40
CA CYS A 114 -10.11 -1.62 11.24
C CYS A 114 -9.45 -0.62 10.28
N GLY A 115 -9.78 -0.75 9.02
CA GLY A 115 -9.31 0.13 7.97
C GLY A 115 -10.43 0.43 6.96
N PRO A 116 -10.29 1.50 6.17
CA PRO A 116 -11.27 1.88 5.15
C PRO A 116 -11.22 0.90 3.96
N GLY A 117 -12.37 0.71 3.32
CA GLY A 117 -12.42 0.10 2.00
C GLY A 117 -11.89 1.09 0.95
N GLN A 118 -11.23 0.59 -0.09
CA GLN A 118 -10.73 1.39 -1.20
C GLN A 118 -11.45 1.02 -2.51
N ILE A 119 -11.93 2.05 -3.23
CA ILE A 119 -12.51 1.91 -4.58
C ILE A 119 -11.74 2.81 -5.54
N LYS A 120 -11.20 2.22 -6.61
CA LYS A 120 -10.57 2.97 -7.71
C LYS A 120 -11.52 3.01 -8.90
N ILE A 121 -11.88 4.22 -9.33
CA ILE A 121 -12.77 4.47 -10.45
C ILE A 121 -11.95 5.05 -11.61
N ASN A 122 -12.03 4.41 -12.78
CA ASN A 122 -11.50 4.94 -14.02
C ASN A 122 -12.68 5.37 -14.91
N ALA A 123 -12.74 6.64 -15.25
CA ALA A 123 -13.78 7.19 -16.12
C ALA A 123 -13.16 7.62 -17.45
N MET A 124 -13.77 7.18 -18.56
CA MET A 124 -13.40 7.61 -19.90
C MET A 124 -14.53 8.48 -20.45
N ILE A 125 -14.22 9.70 -20.87
CA ILE A 125 -15.15 10.62 -21.45
C ILE A 125 -14.81 10.82 -22.93
N THR A 126 -15.72 10.45 -23.83
CA THR A 126 -15.54 10.60 -25.27
C THR A 126 -16.28 11.79 -25.79
N GLY A 127 -15.58 12.67 -26.51
CA GLY A 127 -16.16 13.82 -27.18
C GLY A 127 -16.38 13.58 -28.67
N ARG A 128 -16.70 14.64 -29.38
CA ARG A 128 -16.79 14.67 -30.83
C ARG A 128 -15.99 15.85 -31.37
N SER A 129 -15.04 15.57 -32.26
CA SER A 129 -14.24 16.61 -32.89
C SER A 129 -15.07 17.38 -33.93
N SER A 130 -14.75 18.65 -34.11
CA SER A 130 -15.30 19.51 -35.16
C SER A 130 -14.25 20.52 -35.61
N HIS A 131 -14.47 21.17 -36.75
CA HIS A 131 -13.60 22.24 -37.19
C HIS A 131 -13.88 23.51 -36.38
N ALA A 132 -12.90 23.98 -35.63
CA ALA A 132 -13.05 25.08 -34.65
C ALA A 132 -13.53 26.39 -35.25
N GLY A 133 -13.23 26.68 -36.53
CA GLY A 133 -13.62 27.93 -37.20
C GLY A 133 -14.85 27.81 -38.10
N LEU A 134 -15.22 26.60 -38.54
CA LEU A 134 -16.33 26.42 -39.50
C LEU A 134 -17.58 25.84 -38.89
N ALA A 135 -17.46 24.97 -37.88
CA ALA A 135 -18.61 24.32 -37.28
C ALA A 135 -18.31 23.97 -35.79
N PRO A 136 -17.95 24.94 -34.95
CA PRO A 136 -17.62 24.68 -33.54
C PRO A 136 -18.81 24.08 -32.77
N GLU A 137 -20.02 24.44 -33.11
CA GLU A 137 -21.25 23.93 -32.52
C GLU A 137 -21.51 22.44 -32.78
N ALA A 138 -20.90 21.88 -33.83
CA ALA A 138 -21.01 20.45 -34.12
C ALA A 138 -20.10 19.58 -33.21
N GLY A 139 -19.17 20.21 -32.49
CA GLY A 139 -18.23 19.53 -31.57
C GLY A 139 -18.81 19.26 -30.19
N ILE A 140 -18.20 18.30 -29.49
CA ILE A 140 -18.45 18.03 -28.08
C ILE A 140 -17.10 17.91 -27.38
N SER A 141 -16.78 18.86 -26.50
CA SER A 141 -15.53 18.82 -25.75
C SER A 141 -15.61 17.82 -24.60
N ALA A 142 -14.84 16.73 -24.69
CA ALA A 142 -14.70 15.76 -23.62
C ALA A 142 -14.11 16.40 -22.35
N ILE A 143 -13.12 17.27 -22.51
CA ILE A 143 -12.48 17.98 -21.39
C ILE A 143 -13.50 18.88 -20.67
N GLN A 144 -14.33 19.62 -21.42
CA GLN A 144 -15.34 20.47 -20.81
C GLN A 144 -16.40 19.64 -20.08
N ALA A 145 -16.82 18.51 -20.64
CA ALA A 145 -17.76 17.59 -19.99
C ALA A 145 -17.19 17.01 -18.71
N ALA A 146 -15.91 16.55 -18.75
CA ALA A 146 -15.20 16.08 -17.58
C ALA A 146 -15.08 17.15 -16.50
N ALA A 147 -14.67 18.36 -16.85
CA ALA A 147 -14.53 19.48 -15.92
C ALA A 147 -15.85 19.83 -15.22
N LYS A 148 -16.97 19.84 -15.95
CA LYS A 148 -18.30 20.05 -15.38
C LYS A 148 -18.72 18.93 -14.43
N GLY A 149 -18.34 17.68 -14.72
CA GLY A 149 -18.57 16.55 -13.84
C GLY A 149 -17.75 16.67 -12.56
N ILE A 150 -16.46 16.91 -12.69
CA ILE A 150 -15.53 17.08 -11.57
C ILE A 150 -15.97 18.23 -10.64
N ALA A 151 -16.38 19.35 -11.21
CA ALA A 151 -16.83 20.51 -10.44
C ALA A 151 -18.10 20.24 -9.58
N LYS A 152 -18.81 19.16 -9.84
CA LYS A 152 -19.99 18.73 -9.06
C LYS A 152 -19.68 17.62 -8.05
N MET A 153 -18.47 17.09 -8.05
CA MET A 153 -18.07 16.03 -7.11
C MET A 153 -17.71 16.63 -5.76
N ASN A 154 -18.12 15.95 -4.70
CA ASN A 154 -17.57 16.19 -3.38
C ASN A 154 -16.21 15.50 -3.32
N LEU A 155 -15.15 16.28 -3.15
CA LEU A 155 -13.79 15.79 -3.09
C LEU A 155 -13.19 16.01 -1.70
N LEU A 156 -12.02 15.42 -1.46
CA LEU A 156 -11.29 15.43 -0.21
C LEU A 156 -12.07 14.67 0.87
N ARG A 157 -12.40 15.27 1.98
CA ARG A 157 -13.15 14.64 3.06
C ARG A 157 -14.65 14.87 2.85
N ILE A 158 -15.36 13.78 2.56
CA ILE A 158 -16.81 13.80 2.33
C ILE A 158 -17.56 13.74 3.66
N ASP A 159 -17.11 12.87 4.57
CA ASP A 159 -17.60 12.69 5.93
C ASP A 159 -16.48 12.20 6.85
N GLU A 160 -16.80 11.78 8.08
CA GLU A 160 -15.80 11.34 9.06
C GLU A 160 -14.97 10.12 8.61
N GLU A 161 -15.57 9.24 7.81
CA GLU A 161 -14.97 7.96 7.39
C GLU A 161 -14.63 7.92 5.91
N THR A 162 -15.18 8.84 5.09
CA THR A 162 -15.09 8.79 3.63
C THR A 162 -14.24 9.92 3.06
N THR A 163 -13.31 9.57 2.23
CA THR A 163 -12.53 10.52 1.41
C THR A 163 -12.64 10.19 -0.07
N CYS A 164 -12.53 11.20 -0.92
CA CYS A 164 -12.50 11.05 -2.37
C CYS A 164 -11.45 11.95 -2.98
N ASN A 165 -10.69 11.43 -3.94
CA ASN A 165 -9.66 12.18 -4.63
C ASN A 165 -9.65 11.86 -6.13
N ILE A 166 -9.24 12.83 -6.94
CA ILE A 166 -8.92 12.64 -8.37
C ILE A 166 -7.41 12.71 -8.50
N GLY A 167 -6.78 11.55 -8.62
CA GLY A 167 -5.32 11.44 -8.64
C GLY A 167 -4.70 11.73 -10.01
N THR A 168 -5.42 11.46 -11.09
CA THR A 168 -4.87 11.62 -12.46
C THR A 168 -5.95 12.05 -13.43
N LEU A 169 -5.63 13.03 -14.27
CA LEU A 169 -6.40 13.42 -15.44
C LEU A 169 -5.46 13.37 -16.66
N ARG A 170 -5.91 12.71 -17.73
CA ARG A 170 -5.19 12.65 -19.03
C ARG A 170 -6.17 12.98 -20.14
N SER A 171 -5.69 13.74 -21.14
CA SER A 171 -6.51 14.12 -22.32
C SER A 171 -5.71 13.88 -23.60
#